data_2aee4cc44bd56336c911241fd4a4b793
#
_entry.id   2aee4cc44bd56336c911241fd4a4b793
#
_cell.length_a   1.000
_cell.length_b   1.000
_cell.length_c   1.000
_cell.angle_alpha   90.00
_cell.angle_beta   90.00
_cell.angle_gamma   90.00
#
_symmetry.space_group_name_H-M   'P 1'
#
loop_
_entity.id
_entity.type
_entity.pdbx_description
1 polymer ?
#
loop_
_entity_poly.entity_id
_entity_poly.type
_entity_poly.pdbx_seq_one_letter_code
_entity_poly.pdbx_strand_id
1 'polypeptide(L)'
;SKLGSPFGSGWMPSTDAFAGGKSTVKLDVLPPLADGQVPLAVRASVAPGLPFAWSSVAFMPGAQPMQPVDLSAATILRFKVRGDGKSYQVMMMGAANGRPSTVPFVAGKDWEDISVPLSAFAGIDPASVAMLAFSAGPQPGEYRFELADVRLLPQ
;
A
#
# COMPACT_ATOMS: atom_id res chain seq x y z
N SER A 1 10.87 -13.30 9.31
CA SER A 1 11.35 -13.20 7.93
C SER A 1 10.97 -11.85 7.35
N LYS A 2 11.92 -11.17 6.77
CA LYS A 2 11.66 -9.90 6.13
C LYS A 2 10.80 -10.11 4.89
N LEU A 3 9.71 -9.37 4.80
CA LEU A 3 8.93 -9.28 3.58
C LEU A 3 9.75 -8.47 2.57
N GLY A 4 10.49 -9.18 1.74
CA GLY A 4 11.50 -8.58 0.88
C GLY A 4 10.94 -7.83 -0.30
N SER A 5 11.75 -6.92 -0.80
CA SER A 5 11.52 -6.17 -2.03
C SER A 5 12.87 -6.03 -2.73
N PRO A 6 12.90 -5.93 -4.08
CA PRO A 6 14.15 -5.70 -4.80
C PRO A 6 14.84 -4.38 -4.43
N PHE A 7 14.11 -3.45 -3.82
CA PHE A 7 14.68 -2.17 -3.37
C PHE A 7 13.91 -1.68 -2.14
N GLY A 8 14.47 -0.70 -1.44
CA GLY A 8 13.84 -0.10 -0.27
C GLY A 8 13.95 -0.94 0.99
N SER A 9 13.17 -0.57 1.99
CA SER A 9 13.16 -1.22 3.32
C SER A 9 12.24 -2.43 3.40
N GLY A 10 11.50 -2.74 2.31
CA GLY A 10 10.55 -3.83 2.25
C GLY A 10 9.15 -3.44 2.72
N TRP A 11 8.30 -4.44 2.84
CA TRP A 11 6.90 -4.27 3.24
C TRP A 11 6.77 -4.38 4.76
N MET A 12 5.92 -3.55 5.34
CA MET A 12 5.69 -3.56 6.78
C MET A 12 4.22 -3.22 7.09
N PRO A 13 3.71 -3.69 8.25
CA PRO A 13 2.39 -3.27 8.70
C PRO A 13 2.40 -1.81 9.13
N SER A 14 1.29 -1.10 8.87
CA SER A 14 1.09 0.26 9.33
C SER A 14 -0.37 0.43 9.74
N THR A 15 -0.61 0.76 11.00
CA THR A 15 -1.96 0.90 11.53
C THR A 15 -2.08 2.17 12.35
N ASP A 16 -3.33 2.52 12.67
CA ASP A 16 -3.64 3.65 13.55
C ASP A 16 -3.21 3.44 15.01
N ALA A 17 -2.59 2.31 15.32
CA ALA A 17 -1.98 2.09 16.63
C ALA A 17 -0.96 3.17 16.97
N PHE A 18 -0.29 3.75 15.97
CA PHE A 18 0.61 4.88 16.17
C PHE A 18 -0.10 6.12 16.70
N ALA A 19 -1.41 6.24 16.45
CA ALA A 19 -2.23 7.36 16.91
C ALA A 19 -3.13 6.97 18.09
N GLY A 20 -2.86 5.84 18.74
CA GLY A 20 -3.65 5.35 19.87
C GLY A 20 -4.84 4.49 19.49
N GLY A 21 -4.98 4.11 18.23
CA GLY A 21 -6.04 3.23 17.77
C GLY A 21 -5.79 1.76 18.09
N LYS A 22 -6.77 0.92 17.77
CA LYS A 22 -6.75 -0.53 18.06
C LYS A 22 -6.80 -1.37 16.79
N SER A 23 -6.63 -0.78 15.62
CA SER A 23 -6.60 -1.52 14.36
C SER A 23 -5.38 -2.42 14.28
N THR A 24 -5.53 -3.55 13.61
CA THR A 24 -4.46 -4.54 13.44
C THR A 24 -4.34 -4.95 11.99
N VAL A 25 -3.15 -5.43 11.62
CA VAL A 25 -2.91 -5.99 10.29
C VAL A 25 -1.99 -7.19 10.42
N LYS A 26 -2.29 -8.23 9.65
CA LYS A 26 -1.45 -9.42 9.55
C LYS A 26 -1.04 -9.63 8.10
N LEU A 27 0.25 -9.86 7.89
CA LEU A 27 0.84 -10.06 6.57
C LEU A 27 1.37 -11.49 6.46
N ASP A 28 1.02 -12.18 5.38
CA ASP A 28 1.51 -13.51 5.07
C ASP A 28 2.01 -13.56 3.63
N VAL A 29 3.14 -14.24 3.42
CA VAL A 29 3.67 -14.51 2.08
C VAL A 29 3.05 -15.81 1.59
N LEU A 30 2.41 -15.75 0.43
CA LEU A 30 1.74 -16.89 -0.17
C LEU A 30 2.67 -17.66 -1.13
N PRO A 31 2.30 -18.90 -1.51
CA PRO A 31 3.04 -19.62 -2.54
C PRO A 31 3.07 -18.88 -3.87
N PRO A 32 4.11 -19.05 -4.69
CA PRO A 32 4.20 -18.37 -5.97
C PRO A 32 3.03 -18.71 -6.90
N LEU A 33 2.61 -17.71 -7.69
CA LEU A 33 1.64 -17.89 -8.76
C LEU A 33 2.30 -18.58 -9.97
N ALA A 34 1.47 -18.94 -10.97
CA ALA A 34 1.95 -19.61 -12.17
C ALA A 34 3.00 -18.78 -12.94
N ASP A 35 2.95 -17.45 -12.84
CA ASP A 35 3.91 -16.54 -13.46
C ASP A 35 5.16 -16.28 -12.62
N GLY A 36 5.30 -16.95 -11.47
CA GLY A 36 6.42 -16.77 -10.56
C GLY A 36 6.30 -15.64 -9.57
N GLN A 37 5.25 -14.83 -9.65
CA GLN A 37 5.01 -13.75 -8.70
C GLN A 37 4.61 -14.30 -7.35
N VAL A 38 5.13 -13.70 -6.27
CA VAL A 38 4.83 -14.12 -4.90
C VAL A 38 3.85 -13.14 -4.29
N PRO A 39 2.59 -13.56 -4.06
CA PRO A 39 1.59 -12.66 -3.49
C PRO A 39 1.81 -12.44 -2.00
N LEU A 40 1.38 -11.27 -1.54
CA LEU A 40 1.30 -10.90 -0.14
C LEU A 40 -0.16 -10.90 0.28
N ALA A 41 -0.54 -11.72 1.26
CA ALA A 41 -1.88 -11.71 1.82
C ALA A 41 -1.95 -10.72 2.97
N VAL A 42 -2.95 -9.85 2.93
CA VAL A 42 -3.18 -8.82 3.94
C VAL A 42 -4.52 -9.06 4.60
N ARG A 43 -4.52 -9.28 5.91
CA ARG A 43 -5.72 -9.33 6.74
C ARG A 43 -5.71 -8.13 7.66
N ALA A 44 -6.68 -7.25 7.48
CA ALA A 44 -6.74 -6.00 8.19
C ALA A 44 -8.01 -5.93 9.03
N SER A 45 -7.86 -5.48 10.27
CA SER A 45 -8.99 -5.19 11.16
C SER A 45 -8.94 -3.72 11.50
N VAL A 46 -9.97 -2.97 11.09
CA VAL A 46 -10.09 -1.55 11.36
C VAL A 46 -11.04 -1.38 12.55
N ALA A 47 -10.50 -0.89 13.67
CA ALA A 47 -11.26 -0.73 14.90
C ALA A 47 -11.90 0.66 14.98
N PRO A 48 -13.08 0.76 15.63
CA PRO A 48 -13.69 2.08 15.86
C PRO A 48 -12.93 2.87 16.94
N GLY A 49 -13.17 4.16 17.02
CA GLY A 49 -12.63 5.00 18.08
C GLY A 49 -11.81 6.20 17.60
N LEU A 50 -11.36 6.20 16.35
CA LEU A 50 -10.65 7.33 15.76
C LEU A 50 -11.43 7.90 14.58
N PRO A 51 -11.36 9.22 14.35
CA PRO A 51 -12.00 9.83 13.16
C PRO A 51 -11.50 9.26 11.84
N PHE A 52 -10.21 8.89 11.78
CA PHE A 52 -9.57 8.32 10.61
C PHE A 52 -8.84 7.04 11.02
N ALA A 53 -9.60 5.95 11.19
CA ALA A 53 -9.03 4.64 11.49
C ALA A 53 -8.48 3.99 10.21
N TRP A 54 -7.32 3.32 10.32
CA TRP A 54 -6.74 2.64 9.17
C TRP A 54 -5.94 1.40 9.57
N SER A 55 -5.84 0.48 8.62
CA SER A 55 -4.95 -0.67 8.70
C SER A 55 -4.38 -0.92 7.31
N SER A 56 -3.07 -0.96 7.18
CA SER A 56 -2.43 -0.98 5.87
C SER A 56 -1.15 -1.80 5.85
N VAL A 57 -0.73 -2.15 4.63
CA VAL A 57 0.63 -2.59 4.35
C VAL A 57 1.37 -1.42 3.68
N ALA A 58 2.52 -1.06 4.22
CA ALA A 58 3.31 0.05 3.75
C ALA A 58 4.62 -0.43 3.11
N PHE A 59 5.05 0.30 2.10
CA PHE A 59 6.34 0.12 1.45
C PHE A 59 7.11 1.43 1.51
N MET A 60 8.34 1.36 2.00
CA MET A 60 9.21 2.52 2.05
C MET A 60 10.33 2.35 1.02
N PRO A 61 10.35 3.18 -0.03
CA PRO A 61 11.29 2.99 -1.14
C PRO A 61 12.73 3.34 -0.82
N GLY A 62 12.99 4.09 0.26
CA GLY A 62 14.33 4.44 0.67
C GLY A 62 15.05 3.30 1.40
N ALA A 63 16.36 3.46 1.56
CA ALA A 63 17.18 2.51 2.29
C ALA A 63 16.86 2.50 3.79
N GLN A 64 16.34 3.60 4.30
CA GLN A 64 15.92 3.76 5.69
C GLN A 64 14.44 4.16 5.75
N PRO A 65 13.75 3.89 6.88
CA PRO A 65 12.36 4.27 7.02
C PRO A 65 12.14 5.76 6.81
N MET A 66 11.11 6.10 6.03
CA MET A 66 10.70 7.47 5.69
C MET A 66 11.76 8.30 4.97
N GLN A 67 12.82 7.68 4.46
CA GLN A 67 13.79 8.37 3.62
C GLN A 67 13.19 8.60 2.23
N PRO A 68 13.08 9.86 1.77
CA PRO A 68 12.50 10.13 0.46
C PRO A 68 13.42 9.68 -0.67
N VAL A 69 12.81 9.23 -1.76
CA VAL A 69 13.51 8.85 -2.99
C VAL A 69 12.88 9.56 -4.18
N ASP A 70 13.66 9.70 -5.24
CA ASP A 70 13.21 10.25 -6.51
C ASP A 70 12.62 9.15 -7.37
N LEU A 71 11.30 9.18 -7.55
CA LEU A 71 10.56 8.26 -8.41
C LEU A 71 10.08 8.94 -9.70
N SER A 72 10.65 10.10 -10.05
CA SER A 72 10.20 10.89 -11.21
C SER A 72 10.44 10.20 -12.56
N ALA A 73 11.29 9.17 -12.61
CA ALA A 73 11.45 8.36 -13.81
C ALA A 73 10.25 7.46 -14.09
N ALA A 74 9.38 7.24 -13.11
CA ALA A 74 8.16 6.46 -13.25
C ALA A 74 6.96 7.40 -13.45
N THR A 75 5.97 6.94 -14.22
CA THR A 75 4.73 7.68 -14.46
C THR A 75 3.50 6.90 -14.03
N ILE A 76 3.62 5.58 -13.84
CA ILE A 76 2.51 4.70 -13.51
C ILE A 76 2.91 3.77 -12.36
N LEU A 77 2.00 3.64 -11.39
CA LEU A 77 2.03 2.56 -10.42
C LEU A 77 1.09 1.45 -10.92
N ARG A 78 1.61 0.24 -11.03
CA ARG A 78 0.83 -0.92 -11.46
C ARG A 78 0.95 -2.04 -10.44
N PHE A 79 -0.17 -2.70 -10.15
CA PHE A 79 -0.19 -3.82 -9.22
C PHE A 79 -1.33 -4.78 -9.54
N LYS A 80 -1.18 -6.03 -9.08
CA LYS A 80 -2.22 -7.04 -9.13
C LYS A 80 -2.86 -7.18 -7.77
N VAL A 81 -4.18 -7.28 -7.73
CA VAL A 81 -4.93 -7.38 -6.48
C VAL A 81 -6.15 -8.28 -6.66
N ARG A 82 -6.50 -9.01 -5.60
CA ARG A 82 -7.80 -9.65 -5.43
C ARG A 82 -8.15 -9.62 -3.94
N GLY A 83 -9.42 -9.77 -3.63
CA GLY A 83 -9.83 -9.71 -2.23
C GLY A 83 -11.30 -9.98 -1.99
N ASP A 84 -11.85 -9.27 -1.04
CA ASP A 84 -13.20 -9.46 -0.52
C ASP A 84 -14.27 -8.61 -1.22
N GLY A 85 -13.92 -7.93 -2.29
CA GLY A 85 -14.83 -7.07 -3.05
C GLY A 85 -15.04 -5.69 -2.45
N LYS A 86 -14.33 -5.37 -1.38
CA LYS A 86 -14.43 -4.06 -0.73
C LYS A 86 -13.54 -3.02 -1.38
N SER A 87 -13.80 -1.77 -1.06
CA SER A 87 -13.00 -0.64 -1.52
C SER A 87 -11.82 -0.42 -0.58
N TYR A 88 -10.66 -0.18 -1.16
CA TYR A 88 -9.40 0.13 -0.48
C TYR A 88 -8.82 1.41 -1.04
N GLN A 89 -7.71 1.84 -0.50
CA GLN A 89 -7.00 3.00 -0.99
C GLN A 89 -5.51 2.70 -1.16
N VAL A 90 -4.95 3.11 -2.29
CA VAL A 90 -3.51 3.23 -2.39
C VAL A 90 -3.13 4.64 -1.97
N MET A 91 -2.12 4.73 -1.10
CA MET A 91 -1.70 5.97 -0.49
C MET A 91 -0.23 6.22 -0.81
N MET A 92 0.09 7.46 -1.14
CA MET A 92 1.46 7.90 -1.34
C MET A 92 1.74 9.10 -0.45
N MET A 93 2.91 9.08 0.20
CA MET A 93 3.31 10.15 1.10
C MET A 93 4.68 10.68 0.70
N GLY A 94 4.77 12.00 0.57
CA GLY A 94 6.03 12.68 0.33
C GLY A 94 6.66 13.15 1.63
N ALA A 95 7.92 13.55 1.57
CA ALA A 95 8.66 14.01 2.74
C ALA A 95 8.33 15.45 3.13
N ALA A 96 7.94 16.28 2.15
CA ALA A 96 7.92 17.73 2.34
C ALA A 96 6.77 18.24 3.22
N ASN A 97 5.60 17.61 3.18
CA ASN A 97 4.41 18.14 3.87
C ASN A 97 3.69 17.12 4.77
N GLY A 98 4.15 15.88 4.79
CA GLY A 98 3.58 14.83 5.63
C GLY A 98 2.13 14.47 5.34
N ARG A 99 1.52 15.02 4.31
CA ARG A 99 0.13 14.71 3.95
C ARG A 99 0.08 13.57 2.94
N PRO A 100 -0.64 12.49 3.25
CA PRO A 100 -0.83 11.42 2.28
C PRO A 100 -1.82 11.84 1.19
N SER A 101 -1.60 11.33 0.00
CA SER A 101 -2.55 11.42 -1.11
C SER A 101 -3.06 10.02 -1.41
N THR A 102 -4.35 9.86 -1.63
CA THR A 102 -4.98 8.56 -1.78
C THR A 102 -5.74 8.44 -3.08
N VAL A 103 -5.75 7.22 -3.63
CA VAL A 103 -6.55 6.84 -4.81
C VAL A 103 -7.30 5.56 -4.45
N PRO A 104 -8.64 5.52 -4.60
CA PRO A 104 -9.40 4.33 -4.27
C PRO A 104 -9.25 3.23 -5.31
N PHE A 105 -9.37 1.98 -4.87
CA PHE A 105 -9.48 0.82 -5.75
C PHE A 105 -10.37 -0.24 -5.10
N VAL A 106 -10.86 -1.19 -5.89
CA VAL A 106 -11.68 -2.30 -5.42
C VAL A 106 -10.89 -3.59 -5.60
N ALA A 107 -10.82 -4.40 -4.55
CA ALA A 107 -10.20 -5.72 -4.58
C ALA A 107 -11.28 -6.78 -4.84
N GLY A 108 -11.51 -7.10 -6.11
CA GLY A 108 -12.51 -8.08 -6.53
C GLY A 108 -12.09 -9.52 -6.26
N LYS A 109 -12.96 -10.48 -6.57
CA LYS A 109 -12.71 -11.91 -6.30
C LYS A 109 -11.57 -12.49 -7.12
N ASP A 110 -11.37 -11.99 -8.33
CA ASP A 110 -10.36 -12.48 -9.26
C ASP A 110 -9.18 -11.52 -9.32
N TRP A 111 -8.01 -12.05 -9.67
CA TRP A 111 -6.84 -11.22 -9.89
C TRP A 111 -7.10 -10.19 -10.98
N GLU A 112 -6.78 -8.95 -10.69
CA GLU A 112 -6.98 -7.82 -11.58
C GLU A 112 -5.75 -6.94 -11.58
N ASP A 113 -5.35 -6.47 -12.76
CA ASP A 113 -4.29 -5.48 -12.91
C ASP A 113 -4.88 -4.08 -12.75
N ILE A 114 -4.32 -3.32 -11.82
CA ILE A 114 -4.71 -1.93 -11.61
C ILE A 114 -3.51 -1.03 -11.93
N SER A 115 -3.77 0.00 -12.72
CA SER A 115 -2.77 1.01 -13.08
C SER A 115 -3.23 2.37 -12.59
N VAL A 116 -2.37 3.06 -11.84
CA VAL A 116 -2.65 4.38 -11.29
C VAL A 116 -1.56 5.33 -11.78
N PRO A 117 -1.91 6.39 -12.54
CA PRO A 117 -0.93 7.40 -12.90
C PRO A 117 -0.41 8.09 -11.63
N LEU A 118 0.89 8.36 -11.56
CA LEU A 118 1.45 9.06 -10.40
C LEU A 118 0.86 10.46 -10.26
N SER A 119 0.40 11.06 -11.36
CA SER A 119 -0.29 12.36 -11.35
C SER A 119 -1.65 12.32 -10.62
N ALA A 120 -2.22 11.13 -10.39
CA ALA A 120 -3.45 10.99 -9.62
C ALA A 120 -3.24 11.23 -8.12
N PHE A 121 -2.01 11.17 -7.64
CA PHE A 121 -1.68 11.48 -6.25
C PHE A 121 -1.46 12.98 -6.11
N ALA A 122 -2.55 13.70 -5.87
CA ALA A 122 -2.52 15.17 -5.81
C ALA A 122 -1.61 15.67 -4.69
N GLY A 123 -0.79 16.67 -4.99
CA GLY A 123 0.10 17.30 -4.01
C GLY A 123 1.37 16.52 -3.69
N ILE A 124 1.60 15.36 -4.33
CA ILE A 124 2.81 14.56 -4.15
C ILE A 124 3.81 14.89 -5.26
N ASP A 125 5.03 15.19 -4.85
CA ASP A 125 6.16 15.37 -5.77
C ASP A 125 6.81 14.00 -6.02
N PRO A 126 6.79 13.47 -7.25
CA PRO A 126 7.43 12.19 -7.54
C PRO A 126 8.94 12.16 -7.27
N ALA A 127 9.59 13.30 -7.24
CA ALA A 127 11.01 13.40 -6.92
C ALA A 127 11.31 13.25 -5.42
N SER A 128 10.28 13.19 -4.56
CA SER A 128 10.47 13.10 -3.12
C SER A 128 9.36 12.27 -2.48
N VAL A 129 9.42 10.96 -2.65
CA VAL A 129 8.42 10.01 -2.13
C VAL A 129 9.02 9.21 -0.98
N ALA A 130 8.36 9.22 0.16
CA ALA A 130 8.83 8.56 1.36
C ALA A 130 8.10 7.23 1.66
N MET A 131 6.85 7.09 1.24
CA MET A 131 6.05 5.91 1.55
C MET A 131 4.97 5.67 0.51
N LEU A 132 4.69 4.39 0.26
CA LEU A 132 3.56 3.88 -0.52
C LEU A 132 2.82 2.87 0.37
N ALA A 133 1.49 2.96 0.43
CA ALA A 133 0.72 2.05 1.26
C ALA A 133 -0.57 1.61 0.56
N PHE A 134 -1.02 0.40 0.90
CA PHE A 134 -2.32 -0.14 0.48
C PHE A 134 -3.15 -0.29 1.73
N SER A 135 -4.24 0.47 1.84
CA SER A 135 -4.91 0.73 3.11
C SER A 135 -6.38 0.35 3.10
N ALA A 136 -6.83 -0.21 4.23
CA ALA A 136 -8.23 -0.42 4.55
C ALA A 136 -8.70 0.65 5.53
N GLY A 137 -9.96 0.99 5.48
CA GLY A 137 -10.61 1.99 6.33
C GLY A 137 -11.18 3.13 5.49
N PRO A 138 -11.74 4.19 6.11
CA PRO A 138 -11.82 4.42 7.56
C PRO A 138 -12.96 3.69 8.28
N GLN A 139 -13.84 3.00 7.55
CA GLN A 139 -14.96 2.29 8.19
C GLN A 139 -14.47 1.10 8.99
N PRO A 140 -14.93 0.92 10.25
CA PRO A 140 -14.57 -0.25 11.04
C PRO A 140 -15.04 -1.55 10.39
N GLY A 141 -14.26 -2.60 10.54
CA GLY A 141 -14.60 -3.92 10.02
C GLY A 141 -13.38 -4.75 9.69
N GLU A 142 -13.65 -5.93 9.16
CA GLU A 142 -12.63 -6.85 8.71
C GLU A 142 -12.43 -6.72 7.20
N TYR A 143 -11.16 -6.70 6.78
CA TYR A 143 -10.76 -6.53 5.39
C TYR A 143 -9.74 -7.58 5.01
N ARG A 144 -9.79 -8.04 3.76
CA ARG A 144 -8.84 -9.03 3.28
C ARG A 144 -8.57 -8.81 1.80
N PHE A 145 -7.30 -8.72 1.44
CA PHE A 145 -6.88 -8.67 0.06
C PHE A 145 -5.52 -9.33 -0.12
N GLU A 146 -5.21 -9.68 -1.35
CA GLU A 146 -3.92 -10.20 -1.77
C GLU A 146 -3.33 -9.27 -2.80
N LEU A 147 -2.04 -9.04 -2.70
CA LEU A 147 -1.32 -8.07 -3.51
C LEU A 147 -0.12 -8.75 -4.16
N ALA A 148 0.10 -8.50 -5.44
CA ALA A 148 1.24 -9.05 -6.16
C ALA A 148 1.75 -8.08 -7.21
N ASP A 149 2.99 -8.27 -7.62
CA ASP A 149 3.61 -7.60 -8.78
C ASP A 149 3.44 -6.07 -8.75
N VAL A 150 3.79 -5.47 -7.60
CA VAL A 150 3.76 -4.01 -7.46
C VAL A 150 4.95 -3.42 -8.21
N ARG A 151 4.68 -2.57 -9.19
CA ARG A 151 5.70 -1.96 -10.05
C ARG A 151 5.49 -0.46 -10.21
N LEU A 152 6.61 0.23 -10.35
CA LEU A 152 6.64 1.61 -10.80
C LEU A 152 7.23 1.60 -12.21
N LEU A 153 6.44 2.04 -13.19
CA LEU A 153 6.80 1.92 -14.60
C LEU A 153 6.96 3.29 -15.25
N PRO A 154 7.94 3.46 -16.15
CA PRO A 154 7.96 4.60 -17.06
C PRO A 154 6.81 4.47 -18.06
N GLN A 155 6.45 5.58 -18.62
CA GLN A 155 5.39 5.61 -19.65
C GLN A 155 5.81 4.89 -20.91
#